data_f1ca4be75fd3b0da7c1ce48e483de8a1
#
_entry.id   f1ca4be75fd3b0da7c1ce48e483de8a1
#
_cell.length_a   1.000
_cell.length_b   1.000
_cell.length_c   1.000
_cell.angle_alpha   90.00
_cell.angle_beta   90.00
_cell.angle_gamma   90.00
#
_symmetry.space_group_name_H-M   'P 1'
#
loop_
_entity.id
_entity.type
_entity.pdbx_description
1 polymer ?
#
loop_
_entity_poly.entity_id
_entity_poly.type
_entity_poly.pdbx_seq_one_letter_code
_entity_poly.pdbx_strand_id
1 'polypeptide(L)'
;MNEQLDMLVLMRPAPIRRPILADGDVVQGEPHETLRLPHPRRAWPMACIELHQHDGGMWMWGVQHAGGGYKVGPKWGRFAYTRYDALYFAADELIERAHRSLSRIDTQFLSAAQLRQVIAWAKGLE
;
A
#
# COMPACT_ATOMS: atom_id res chain seq x y z
N MET A 1 -34.12 9.40 9.56
CA MET A 1 -33.46 8.29 9.18
C MET A 1 -32.06 8.34 9.35
N ASN A 2 -31.71 9.30 9.21
CA ASN A 2 -30.42 9.45 8.92
C ASN A 2 -29.50 9.74 10.09
N GLU A 3 -30.04 10.04 11.28
CA GLU A 3 -29.25 10.23 12.47
C GLU A 3 -28.43 8.98 12.80
N GLN A 4 -29.04 7.81 12.71
CA GLN A 4 -28.36 6.56 12.97
C GLN A 4 -27.29 6.27 11.91
N LEU A 5 -27.59 6.57 10.66
CA LEU A 5 -26.63 6.41 9.57
C LEU A 5 -25.49 7.41 9.70
N ASP A 6 -25.80 8.64 10.06
CA ASP A 6 -24.79 9.67 10.29
C ASP A 6 -23.88 9.30 11.46
N MET A 7 -24.45 8.74 12.52
CA MET A 7 -23.65 8.25 13.64
C MET A 7 -22.73 7.11 13.25
N LEU A 8 -23.19 6.20 12.40
CA LEU A 8 -22.33 5.12 11.90
C LEU A 8 -21.19 5.67 11.07
N VAL A 9 -21.45 6.68 10.26
CA VAL A 9 -20.40 7.35 9.49
C VAL A 9 -19.42 8.06 10.40
N LEU A 10 -19.90 8.74 11.43
CA LEU A 10 -19.05 9.43 12.40
C LEU A 10 -18.24 8.48 13.27
N MET A 11 -18.80 7.29 13.56
CA MET A 11 -18.11 6.29 14.35
C MET A 11 -17.11 5.47 13.53
N ARG A 12 -17.23 5.50 12.22
CA ARG A 12 -16.25 4.87 11.36
C ARG A 12 -14.95 5.67 11.45
N PRO A 13 -13.82 5.05 11.83
CA PRO A 13 -12.56 5.78 11.82
C PRO A 13 -12.30 6.35 10.43
N ALA A 14 -12.11 7.66 10.35
CA ALA A 14 -11.70 8.27 9.10
C ALA A 14 -10.31 7.76 8.75
N PRO A 15 -10.00 7.52 7.45
CA PRO A 15 -8.66 7.13 7.07
C PRO A 15 -7.67 8.19 7.54
N ILE A 16 -6.58 7.74 8.17
CA ILE A 16 -5.51 8.62 8.59
C ILE A 16 -4.83 9.12 7.32
N ARG A 17 -4.69 10.45 7.19
CA ARG A 17 -4.10 11.06 6.00
C ARG A 17 -2.59 11.13 6.03
N ARG A 18 -1.99 10.75 7.13
CA ARG A 18 -0.53 10.68 7.27
C ARG A 18 -0.15 9.42 8.02
N PRO A 19 0.89 8.73 7.56
CA PRO A 19 1.40 7.59 8.31
C PRO A 19 1.86 8.02 9.70
N ILE A 20 1.72 7.12 10.65
CA ILE A 20 2.19 7.35 12.01
C ILE A 20 3.70 7.18 12.02
N LEU A 21 4.40 8.17 12.55
CA LEU A 21 5.83 8.06 12.81
C LEU A 21 5.98 7.46 14.20
N ALA A 22 6.63 6.33 14.26
CA ALA A 22 6.97 5.70 15.52
C ALA A 22 8.43 5.31 15.50
N ASP A 23 9.08 5.42 16.64
CA ASP A 23 10.44 4.92 16.78
C ASP A 23 10.39 3.39 16.78
N GLY A 24 11.30 2.79 16.06
CA GLY A 24 11.36 1.33 16.01
C GLY A 24 12.23 0.82 14.90
N ASP A 25 12.63 -0.42 15.06
CA ASP A 25 13.44 -1.10 14.07
C ASP A 25 12.61 -1.53 12.87
N VAL A 26 13.28 -1.76 11.77
CA VAL A 26 12.64 -2.41 10.62
C VAL A 26 12.29 -3.83 11.03
N VAL A 27 11.00 -4.14 10.96
CA VAL A 27 10.53 -5.50 11.25
C VAL A 27 10.66 -6.30 9.98
N GLN A 28 11.38 -7.41 10.07
CA GLN A 28 11.50 -8.38 8.99
C GLN A 28 10.85 -9.67 9.43
N GLY A 29 10.06 -10.23 8.56
CA GLY A 29 9.35 -11.46 8.83
C GLY A 29 8.33 -11.71 7.74
N GLU A 30 7.63 -12.81 7.87
CA GLU A 30 6.58 -13.16 6.93
C GLU A 30 5.42 -12.18 7.05
N PRO A 31 4.93 -11.62 5.93
CA PRO A 31 3.76 -10.76 5.99
C PRO A 31 2.53 -11.55 6.42
N HIS A 32 1.62 -10.89 7.12
CA HIS A 32 0.33 -11.49 7.47
C HIS A 32 -0.57 -11.58 6.25
N GLU A 33 -0.38 -10.69 5.29
CA GLU A 33 -1.17 -10.65 4.08
C GLU A 33 -0.34 -10.10 2.93
N THR A 34 -0.49 -10.69 1.76
CA THR A 34 0.17 -10.25 0.55
C THR A 34 -0.86 -10.10 -0.56
N LEU A 35 -0.89 -8.93 -1.20
CA LEU A 35 -1.73 -8.68 -2.35
C LEU A 35 -0.82 -8.49 -3.56
N ARG A 36 -1.12 -9.20 -4.64
CA ARG A 36 -0.29 -9.19 -5.85
C ARG A 36 -1.13 -8.94 -7.09
N LEU A 37 -0.58 -8.13 -7.95
CA LEU A 37 -1.07 -8.01 -9.32
C LEU A 37 -0.11 -8.80 -10.21
N PRO A 38 -0.52 -9.99 -10.72
CA PRO A 38 0.41 -10.84 -11.45
C PRO A 38 0.84 -10.23 -12.78
N HIS A 39 2.04 -10.54 -13.18
CA HIS A 39 2.54 -10.19 -14.50
C HIS A 39 2.10 -11.28 -15.50
N PRO A 40 1.62 -10.90 -16.70
CA PRO A 40 1.13 -11.88 -17.66
C PRO A 40 2.22 -12.79 -18.26
N ARG A 41 3.47 -12.36 -18.21
CA ARG A 41 4.58 -13.07 -18.86
C ARG A 41 5.78 -13.36 -17.97
N ARG A 42 5.79 -12.84 -16.73
CA ARG A 42 6.94 -12.97 -15.83
C ARG A 42 6.51 -13.70 -14.56
N ALA A 43 7.49 -14.32 -13.91
CA ALA A 43 7.26 -14.96 -12.62
C ALA A 43 7.05 -13.95 -11.48
N TRP A 44 7.59 -12.74 -11.62
CA TRP A 44 7.42 -11.69 -10.62
C TRP A 44 6.14 -10.89 -10.90
N PRO A 45 5.47 -10.38 -9.86
CA PRO A 45 4.24 -9.61 -10.03
C PRO A 45 4.53 -8.20 -10.56
N MET A 46 3.54 -7.60 -11.23
CA MET A 46 3.64 -6.20 -11.63
C MET A 46 3.63 -5.27 -10.43
N ALA A 47 2.90 -5.64 -9.38
CA ALA A 47 2.86 -4.90 -8.14
C ALA A 47 2.58 -5.85 -6.98
N CYS A 48 3.03 -5.46 -5.80
CA CYS A 48 2.84 -6.26 -4.58
C CYS A 48 2.70 -5.32 -3.39
N ILE A 49 1.74 -5.63 -2.52
CA ILE A 49 1.58 -4.99 -1.23
C ILE A 49 1.71 -6.08 -0.17
N GLU A 50 2.54 -5.82 0.83
CA GLU A 50 2.66 -6.68 2.00
C GLU A 50 2.16 -5.94 3.24
N LEU A 51 1.31 -6.59 4.01
CA LEU A 51 0.79 -6.06 5.26
C LEU A 51 1.30 -6.90 6.42
N HIS A 52 1.84 -6.23 7.42
CA HIS A 52 2.40 -6.86 8.61
C HIS A 52 1.71 -6.28 9.83
N GLN A 53 1.24 -7.13 10.72
CA GLN A 53 0.70 -6.67 12.00
C GLN A 53 1.81 -6.62 13.04
N HIS A 54 1.93 -5.46 13.68
CA HIS A 54 2.87 -5.26 14.77
C HIS A 54 2.31 -5.88 16.07
N ASP A 55 3.19 -6.24 16.98
CA ASP A 55 2.81 -6.83 18.27
C ASP A 55 1.81 -5.97 19.05
N GLY A 56 1.84 -4.66 18.88
CA GLY A 56 0.87 -3.76 19.50
C GLY A 56 -0.48 -3.67 18.78
N GLY A 57 -0.71 -4.48 17.76
CA GLY A 57 -1.94 -4.47 17.00
C GLY A 57 -1.99 -3.48 15.84
N MET A 58 -1.01 -2.61 15.74
CA MET A 58 -0.90 -1.68 14.61
C MET A 58 -0.40 -2.38 13.37
N TRP A 59 -0.54 -1.76 12.23
CA TRP A 59 -0.21 -2.35 10.95
C TRP A 59 0.91 -1.60 10.24
N MET A 60 1.73 -2.35 9.54
CA MET A 60 2.82 -1.85 8.70
C MET A 60 2.61 -2.33 7.29
N TRP A 61 3.15 -1.60 6.33
CA TRP A 61 3.03 -2.01 4.94
C TRP A 61 4.34 -1.83 4.19
N GLY A 62 4.49 -2.62 3.13
CA GLY A 62 5.53 -2.46 2.13
C GLY A 62 4.92 -2.56 0.76
N VAL A 63 5.46 -1.83 -0.20
CA VAL A 63 5.00 -1.87 -1.58
C VAL A 63 6.18 -2.11 -2.50
N GLN A 64 5.89 -2.81 -3.60
CA GLN A 64 6.90 -3.10 -4.61
C GLN A 64 6.23 -3.07 -5.97
N HIS A 65 6.89 -2.49 -6.95
CA HIS A 65 6.49 -2.60 -8.33
C HIS A 65 7.72 -2.79 -9.20
N ALA A 66 7.59 -3.65 -10.19
CA ALA A 66 8.63 -3.86 -11.21
C ALA A 66 10.01 -4.21 -10.65
N GLY A 67 10.06 -5.03 -9.60
CA GLY A 67 11.31 -5.48 -9.04
C GLY A 67 12.06 -4.47 -8.16
N GLY A 68 11.46 -3.32 -7.89
CA GLY A 68 12.02 -2.36 -6.93
C GLY A 68 11.97 -2.89 -5.50
N GLY A 69 12.90 -2.44 -4.66
CA GLY A 69 12.89 -2.81 -3.26
C GLY A 69 11.74 -2.19 -2.49
N TYR A 70 11.41 -2.79 -1.36
CA TYR A 70 10.37 -2.24 -0.49
C TYR A 70 10.89 -2.08 0.93
N LYS A 71 10.21 -1.22 1.70
CA LYS A 71 10.56 -0.91 3.08
C LYS A 71 9.32 -1.08 3.93
N VAL A 72 9.48 -1.70 5.08
CA VAL A 72 8.38 -1.99 5.99
C VAL A 72 8.77 -1.51 7.39
N GLY A 73 7.83 -0.91 8.07
CA GLY A 73 7.96 -0.62 9.48
C GLY A 73 8.02 0.87 9.84
N PRO A 74 8.02 1.14 11.14
CA PRO A 74 7.94 2.51 11.66
C PRO A 74 9.10 3.38 11.22
N LYS A 75 10.29 2.83 11.11
CA LYS A 75 11.49 3.57 10.68
C LYS A 75 11.29 4.31 9.36
N TRP A 76 10.45 3.77 8.50
CA TRP A 76 10.20 4.34 7.18
C TRP A 76 8.89 5.12 7.12
N GLY A 77 8.25 5.33 8.27
CA GLY A 77 6.96 6.01 8.33
C GLY A 77 5.80 5.18 7.78
N ARG A 78 5.99 3.87 7.67
CA ARG A 78 4.97 2.95 7.15
C ARG A 78 4.29 2.20 8.28
N PHE A 79 3.52 2.93 9.07
CA PHE A 79 2.90 2.43 10.29
C PHE A 79 1.54 3.09 10.46
N ALA A 80 0.50 2.30 10.67
CA ALA A 80 -0.87 2.79 10.76
C ALA A 80 -1.64 2.07 11.85
N TYR A 81 -2.72 2.68 12.36
CA TYR A 81 -3.52 2.09 13.43
C TYR A 81 -4.30 0.87 12.98
N THR A 82 -4.74 0.81 11.74
CA THR A 82 -5.62 -0.24 11.25
C THR A 82 -5.08 -0.85 9.96
N ARG A 83 -5.51 -2.08 9.68
CA ARG A 83 -5.24 -2.73 8.41
C ARG A 83 -5.74 -1.91 7.23
N TYR A 84 -6.92 -1.33 7.38
CA TYR A 84 -7.53 -0.50 6.33
C TYR A 84 -6.65 0.70 6.00
N ASP A 85 -6.18 1.40 7.02
CA ASP A 85 -5.31 2.56 6.81
C ASP A 85 -3.98 2.15 6.18
N ALA A 86 -3.40 1.05 6.63
CA ALA A 86 -2.16 0.54 6.05
C ALA A 86 -2.34 0.19 4.56
N LEU A 87 -3.44 -0.45 4.21
CA LEU A 87 -3.76 -0.78 2.82
C LEU A 87 -3.97 0.49 1.98
N TYR A 88 -4.68 1.47 2.53
CA TYR A 88 -4.89 2.75 1.87
C TYR A 88 -3.57 3.45 1.56
N PHE A 89 -2.69 3.57 2.54
CA PHE A 89 -1.38 4.19 2.34
C PHE A 89 -0.51 3.41 1.37
N ALA A 90 -0.57 2.09 1.42
CA ALA A 90 0.18 1.24 0.51
C ALA A 90 -0.28 1.43 -0.94
N ALA A 91 -1.59 1.44 -1.16
CA ALA A 91 -2.17 1.67 -2.48
C ALA A 91 -1.79 3.06 -3.00
N ASP A 92 -1.88 4.07 -2.16
CA ASP A 92 -1.52 5.44 -2.51
C ASP A 92 -0.04 5.55 -2.89
N GLU A 93 0.83 4.88 -2.17
CA GLU A 93 2.26 4.85 -2.48
C GLU A 93 2.54 4.19 -3.83
N LEU A 94 1.84 3.11 -4.15
CA LEU A 94 1.97 2.45 -5.46
C LEU A 94 1.51 3.37 -6.59
N ILE A 95 0.39 4.04 -6.40
CA ILE A 95 -0.15 4.99 -7.39
C ILE A 95 0.87 6.08 -7.66
N GLU A 96 1.44 6.64 -6.61
CA GLU A 96 2.45 7.68 -6.72
C GLU A 96 3.69 7.19 -7.46
N ARG A 97 4.18 6.01 -7.12
CA ARG A 97 5.35 5.43 -7.77
C ARG A 97 5.10 5.16 -9.26
N ALA A 98 3.94 4.62 -9.59
CA ALA A 98 3.58 4.34 -10.98
C ALA A 98 3.45 5.62 -11.80
N HIS A 99 2.84 6.67 -11.25
CA HIS A 99 2.77 7.97 -11.90
C HIS A 99 4.16 8.57 -12.11
N ARG A 100 5.04 8.40 -11.15
CA ARG A 100 6.42 8.89 -11.26
C ARG A 100 7.17 8.19 -12.39
N SER A 101 7.00 6.88 -12.52
CA SER A 101 7.59 6.12 -13.62
C SER A 101 7.04 6.55 -14.96
N LEU A 102 5.74 6.79 -15.06
CA LEU A 102 5.11 7.31 -16.28
C LEU A 102 5.67 8.69 -16.66
N SER A 103 5.80 9.58 -15.67
CA SER A 103 6.32 10.94 -15.91
C SER A 103 7.76 10.94 -16.42
N ARG A 104 8.55 9.97 -15.98
CA ARG A 104 9.96 9.83 -16.36
C ARG A 104 10.14 8.97 -17.60
N ILE A 105 9.04 8.47 -18.16
CA ILE A 105 9.06 7.51 -19.27
C ILE A 105 9.95 6.31 -18.92
N ASP A 106 9.89 5.89 -17.67
CA ASP A 106 10.63 4.75 -17.19
C ASP A 106 9.79 3.49 -17.39
N THR A 107 10.00 2.85 -18.54
CA THR A 107 9.26 1.66 -18.94
C THR A 107 10.16 0.44 -19.06
N GLN A 108 11.29 0.45 -18.37
CA GLN A 108 12.27 -0.65 -18.44
C GLN A 108 11.68 -1.99 -18.01
N PHE A 109 10.89 -1.99 -16.94
CA PHE A 109 10.32 -3.22 -16.38
C PHE A 109 8.84 -3.38 -16.72
N LEU A 110 8.09 -2.30 -16.72
CA LEU A 110 6.67 -2.28 -17.03
C LEU A 110 6.41 -1.26 -18.13
N SER A 111 5.58 -1.64 -19.09
CA SER A 111 5.14 -0.70 -20.14
C SER A 111 4.24 0.38 -19.53
N ALA A 112 4.00 1.46 -20.30
CA ALA A 112 3.07 2.50 -19.87
C ALA A 112 1.67 1.93 -19.60
N ALA A 113 1.21 1.00 -20.45
CA ALA A 113 -0.08 0.33 -20.25
C ALA A 113 -0.10 -0.47 -18.94
N GLN A 114 0.98 -1.18 -18.64
CA GLN A 114 1.11 -1.95 -17.41
C GLN A 114 1.16 -1.04 -16.17
N LEU A 115 1.87 0.06 -16.25
CA LEU A 115 1.88 1.05 -15.15
C LEU A 115 0.48 1.61 -14.89
N ARG A 116 -0.30 1.86 -15.94
CA ARG A 116 -1.71 2.27 -15.78
C ARG A 116 -2.55 1.17 -15.15
N GLN A 117 -2.27 -0.09 -15.46
CA GLN A 117 -2.94 -1.23 -14.81
C GLN A 117 -2.61 -1.29 -13.33
N VAL A 118 -1.37 -1.03 -12.94
CA VAL A 118 -0.98 -0.95 -11.53
C VAL A 118 -1.76 0.15 -10.82
N ILE A 119 -1.88 1.32 -11.44
CA ILE A 119 -2.64 2.44 -10.86
C ILE A 119 -4.11 2.05 -10.68
N ALA A 120 -4.73 1.46 -11.69
CA ALA A 120 -6.14 1.05 -11.62
C ALA A 120 -6.36 0.00 -10.54
N TRP A 121 -5.47 -0.97 -10.45
CA TRP A 121 -5.53 -2.02 -9.42
C TRP A 121 -5.42 -1.43 -8.02
N ALA A 122 -4.43 -0.55 -7.81
CA ALA A 122 -4.22 0.08 -6.51
C ALA A 122 -5.40 0.96 -6.11
N LYS A 123 -5.98 1.71 -7.04
CA LYS A 123 -7.18 2.51 -6.77
C LYS A 123 -8.35 1.65 -6.33
N GLY A 124 -8.47 0.47 -6.89
CA GLY A 124 -9.53 -0.47 -6.51
C GLY A 124 -9.37 -1.04 -5.10
N LEU A 125 -8.20 -0.91 -4.49
CA LEU A 125 -7.93 -1.37 -3.13
C LEU A 125 -8.25 -0.31 -2.07
N GLU A 126 -8.37 0.94 -2.47
CA GLU A 126 -8.68 2.04 -1.54
C GLU A 126 -10.18 2.06 -1.07
#